data_33c4fde6c13ccae52f632f6d5be426ee
#
_entry.id   33c4fde6c13ccae52f632f6d5be426ee
#
_cell.length_a   1.000
_cell.length_b   1.000
_cell.length_c   1.000
_cell.angle_alpha   90.00
_cell.angle_beta   90.00
_cell.angle_gamma   90.00
#
_symmetry.space_group_name_H-M   'P 1'
#
loop_
_entity.id
_entity.type
_entity.pdbx_description
1 polymer ?
#
loop_
_entity_poly.entity_id
_entity_poly.type
_entity_poly.pdbx_seq_one_letter_code
_entity_poly.pdbx_strand_id
1 'polypeptide(L)'
;IGISDIALDQVGNIFITGQFMGTADFNPGAGEFTIAANETDNFLAKYDYLGNLLWAYALSGEKGVGSIMLEIDKENNLLLCGNLFDKENADFDFGPGEQILDAERGYDLFIAKYNNNGDYLWAFKAGNNSFNVNLKPADFSIDEENNIICTGSISGPEPVDFDPSAVEFMLTPNYE
;
A
#
# COMPACT_ATOMS: atom_id res chain seq x y z
N ILE A 1 -7.94 -16.03 -1.92
CA ILE A 1 -6.73 -15.20 -1.97
C ILE A 1 -6.45 -14.86 -3.43
N GLY A 2 -6.25 -13.59 -3.73
CA GLY A 2 -5.75 -13.10 -4.99
C GLY A 2 -4.39 -12.41 -4.76
N ILE A 3 -3.43 -12.60 -5.64
CA ILE A 3 -2.13 -11.93 -5.59
C ILE A 3 -2.19 -10.71 -6.50
N SER A 4 -1.72 -9.56 -6.00
CA SER A 4 -1.64 -8.31 -6.76
C SER A 4 -0.24 -8.07 -7.28
N ASP A 5 0.79 -8.29 -6.43
CA ASP A 5 2.17 -8.00 -6.81
C ASP A 5 3.17 -8.84 -5.99
N ILE A 6 4.42 -8.89 -6.48
CA ILE A 6 5.53 -9.63 -5.88
C ILE A 6 6.85 -8.88 -6.11
N ALA A 7 7.67 -8.78 -5.06
CA ALA A 7 9.01 -8.21 -5.11
C ALA A 7 10.03 -9.10 -4.40
N LEU A 8 11.31 -8.96 -4.74
CA LEU A 8 12.42 -9.69 -4.12
C LEU A 8 13.42 -8.71 -3.52
N ASP A 9 13.88 -9.01 -2.30
CA ASP A 9 15.01 -8.27 -1.73
C ASP A 9 16.36 -8.82 -2.28
N GLN A 10 17.45 -8.15 -1.91
CA GLN A 10 18.80 -8.48 -2.41
C GLN A 10 19.31 -9.85 -2.00
N VAL A 11 18.71 -10.48 -0.99
CA VAL A 11 19.09 -11.84 -0.53
C VAL A 11 18.09 -12.89 -0.98
N GLY A 12 17.09 -12.50 -1.79
CA GLY A 12 16.12 -13.39 -2.41
C GLY A 12 14.90 -13.70 -1.54
N ASN A 13 14.65 -12.95 -0.46
CA ASN A 13 13.36 -13.05 0.22
C ASN A 13 12.26 -12.49 -0.66
N ILE A 14 11.10 -13.08 -0.55
CA ILE A 14 9.95 -12.85 -1.42
C ILE A 14 8.91 -12.05 -0.64
N PHE A 15 8.52 -10.90 -1.16
CA PHE A 15 7.42 -10.10 -0.66
C PHE A 15 6.23 -10.26 -1.59
N ILE A 16 5.06 -10.49 -1.04
CA ILE A 16 3.82 -10.72 -1.81
C ILE A 16 2.73 -9.87 -1.19
N THR A 17 1.97 -9.19 -2.02
CA THR A 17 0.72 -8.53 -1.64
C THR A 17 -0.45 -9.03 -2.47
N GLY A 18 -1.65 -8.84 -1.93
CA GLY A 18 -2.87 -9.22 -2.60
C GLY A 18 -4.07 -9.02 -1.71
N GLN A 19 -5.19 -9.65 -2.07
CA GLN A 19 -6.45 -9.57 -1.34
C GLN A 19 -6.92 -10.96 -0.90
N PHE A 20 -7.57 -10.99 0.25
CA PHE A 20 -8.17 -12.22 0.76
C PHE A 20 -9.50 -11.92 1.48
N MET A 21 -10.32 -12.94 1.59
CA MET A 21 -11.62 -12.93 2.29
C MET A 21 -11.65 -14.07 3.29
N GLY A 22 -12.35 -13.87 4.41
CA GLY A 22 -12.46 -14.87 5.46
C GLY A 22 -11.13 -15.14 6.13
N THR A 23 -10.88 -16.37 6.55
CA THR A 23 -9.63 -16.76 7.21
C THR A 23 -8.68 -17.42 6.20
N ALA A 24 -7.44 -16.95 6.13
CA ALA A 24 -6.41 -17.48 5.26
C ALA A 24 -5.19 -17.90 6.08
N ASP A 25 -4.63 -19.08 5.76
CA ASP A 25 -3.34 -19.53 6.27
C ASP A 25 -2.23 -19.05 5.34
N PHE A 26 -1.30 -18.30 5.88
CA PHE A 26 -0.15 -17.76 5.16
C PHE A 26 1.12 -18.61 5.32
N ASN A 27 1.08 -19.67 6.15
CA ASN A 27 2.21 -20.57 6.31
C ASN A 27 2.11 -21.77 5.33
N PRO A 28 2.97 -21.86 4.31
CA PRO A 28 2.95 -22.99 3.37
C PRO A 28 3.50 -24.29 3.97
N GLY A 29 4.09 -24.23 5.17
CA GLY A 29 4.66 -25.38 5.88
C GLY A 29 3.64 -26.19 6.67
N ALA A 30 4.11 -27.02 7.60
CA ALA A 30 3.26 -27.86 8.42
C ALA A 30 2.59 -27.14 9.62
N GLY A 31 2.97 -25.89 9.87
CA GLY A 31 2.34 -25.03 10.89
C GLY A 31 1.19 -24.22 10.30
N GLU A 32 0.45 -23.53 11.13
CA GLU A 32 -0.58 -22.58 10.72
C GLU A 32 -0.18 -21.15 11.15
N PHE A 33 -0.37 -20.20 10.24
CA PHE A 33 -0.32 -18.76 10.52
C PHE A 33 -1.53 -18.10 9.87
N THR A 34 -2.63 -18.08 10.59
CA THR A 34 -3.91 -17.64 10.06
C THR A 34 -4.18 -16.18 10.37
N ILE A 35 -4.66 -15.44 9.37
CA ILE A 35 -5.19 -14.08 9.49
C ILE A 35 -6.64 -14.12 9.03
N ALA A 36 -7.53 -13.43 9.75
CA ALA A 36 -8.93 -13.28 9.39
C ALA A 36 -9.19 -11.88 8.82
N ALA A 37 -9.79 -11.81 7.65
CA ALA A 37 -10.30 -10.57 7.06
C ALA A 37 -11.71 -10.28 7.59
N ASN A 38 -12.04 -8.99 7.78
CA ASN A 38 -13.41 -8.58 8.13
C ASN A 38 -14.37 -8.79 6.96
N GLU A 39 -14.03 -8.33 5.79
CA GLU A 39 -14.72 -8.56 4.50
C GLU A 39 -13.71 -8.97 3.45
N THR A 40 -13.10 -8.00 2.78
CA THR A 40 -11.97 -8.18 1.87
C THR A 40 -10.86 -7.29 2.35
N ASP A 41 -9.78 -7.88 2.82
CA ASP A 41 -8.59 -7.16 3.27
C ASP A 41 -7.43 -7.38 2.31
N ASN A 42 -6.53 -6.42 2.26
CA ASN A 42 -5.24 -6.64 1.64
C ASN A 42 -4.31 -7.34 2.63
N PHE A 43 -3.39 -8.10 2.09
CA PHE A 43 -2.32 -8.69 2.87
C PHE A 43 -0.97 -8.28 2.33
N LEU A 44 0.00 -8.32 3.21
CA LEU A 44 1.40 -8.21 2.93
C LEU A 44 2.11 -9.35 3.64
N ALA A 45 2.86 -10.16 2.90
CA ALA A 45 3.57 -11.31 3.46
C ALA A 45 5.01 -11.38 2.94
N LYS A 46 5.91 -11.81 3.79
CA LYS A 46 7.31 -12.05 3.46
C LYS A 46 7.67 -13.50 3.72
N TYR A 47 8.34 -14.09 2.74
CA TYR A 47 8.89 -15.43 2.81
C TYR A 47 10.40 -15.38 2.57
N ASP A 48 11.13 -16.32 3.14
CA ASP A 48 12.53 -16.51 2.77
C ASP A 48 12.66 -17.10 1.36
N TYR A 49 13.87 -17.19 0.83
CA TYR A 49 14.14 -17.76 -0.51
C TYR A 49 13.82 -19.25 -0.62
N LEU A 50 13.55 -19.95 0.47
CA LEU A 50 13.10 -21.35 0.51
C LEU A 50 11.57 -21.46 0.58
N GLY A 51 10.86 -20.32 0.70
CA GLY A 51 9.41 -20.26 0.81
C GLY A 51 8.88 -20.41 2.24
N ASN A 52 9.71 -20.34 3.28
CA ASN A 52 9.23 -20.33 4.64
C ASN A 52 8.69 -18.94 5.01
N LEU A 53 7.53 -18.89 5.64
CA LEU A 53 6.95 -17.64 6.11
C LEU A 53 7.85 -16.97 7.16
N LEU A 54 8.16 -15.70 6.95
CA LEU A 54 8.85 -14.85 7.92
C LEU A 54 7.87 -14.01 8.71
N TRP A 55 6.94 -13.36 8.01
CA TRP A 55 5.83 -12.62 8.62
C TRP A 55 4.70 -12.38 7.60
N ALA A 56 3.50 -12.15 8.10
CA ALA A 56 2.37 -11.68 7.29
C ALA A 56 1.49 -10.73 8.13
N TYR A 57 0.91 -9.74 7.46
CA TYR A 57 0.01 -8.74 8.04
C TYR A 57 -1.20 -8.54 7.15
N ALA A 58 -2.33 -8.17 7.76
CA ALA A 58 -3.47 -7.62 7.04
C ALA A 58 -3.40 -6.09 7.10
N LEU A 59 -3.59 -5.47 5.95
CA LEU A 59 -3.90 -4.04 5.85
C LEU A 59 -5.42 -3.94 5.73
N SER A 60 -6.03 -3.74 6.87
CA SER A 60 -7.48 -3.78 7.06
C SER A 60 -8.06 -2.38 7.08
N GLY A 61 -9.27 -2.25 6.54
CA GLY A 61 -10.09 -1.06 6.61
C GLY A 61 -11.56 -1.44 6.44
N GLU A 62 -12.48 -0.50 6.64
CA GLU A 62 -13.94 -0.80 6.53
C GLU A 62 -14.36 -1.21 5.12
N LYS A 63 -13.70 -0.69 4.09
CA LYS A 63 -14.01 -0.96 2.67
C LYS A 63 -12.84 -1.55 1.89
N GLY A 64 -11.72 -1.77 2.57
CA GLY A 64 -10.49 -2.26 2.00
C GLY A 64 -9.65 -1.16 1.32
N VAL A 65 -8.39 -1.47 1.20
CA VAL A 65 -7.43 -0.69 0.43
C VAL A 65 -7.41 -1.25 -0.99
N GLY A 66 -7.27 -0.41 -2.01
CA GLY A 66 -7.19 -0.87 -3.40
C GLY A 66 -5.92 -1.65 -3.70
N SER A 67 -5.79 -2.07 -4.95
CA SER A 67 -4.62 -2.84 -5.39
C SER A 67 -3.32 -2.19 -4.93
N ILE A 68 -2.48 -2.98 -4.26
CA ILE A 68 -1.20 -2.53 -3.75
C ILE A 68 -0.10 -3.06 -4.68
N MET A 69 0.80 -2.17 -5.05
CA MET A 69 2.04 -2.45 -5.76
C MET A 69 3.20 -2.42 -4.79
N LEU A 70 4.24 -3.21 -5.04
CA LEU A 70 5.42 -3.38 -4.20
C LEU A 70 6.68 -2.95 -4.92
N GLU A 71 7.59 -2.28 -4.21
CA GLU A 71 8.97 -2.08 -4.61
C GLU A 71 9.91 -2.22 -3.41
N ILE A 72 11.15 -2.63 -3.68
CA ILE A 72 12.21 -2.77 -2.67
C ILE A 72 13.32 -1.77 -3.00
N ASP A 73 13.65 -0.90 -2.05
CA ASP A 73 14.74 0.06 -2.21
C ASP A 73 16.13 -0.57 -1.98
N LYS A 74 17.17 0.22 -2.17
CA LYS A 74 18.57 -0.22 -2.01
C LYS A 74 18.94 -0.64 -0.60
N GLU A 75 18.25 -0.10 0.39
CA GLU A 75 18.41 -0.43 1.80
C GLU A 75 17.60 -1.67 2.21
N ASN A 76 16.94 -2.34 1.23
CA ASN A 76 15.99 -3.42 1.43
C ASN A 76 14.74 -3.00 2.23
N ASN A 77 14.35 -1.73 2.19
CA ASN A 77 13.05 -1.32 2.70
C ASN A 77 11.97 -1.61 1.66
N LEU A 78 10.80 -1.94 2.14
CA LEU A 78 9.61 -2.19 1.32
C LEU A 78 8.84 -0.89 1.15
N LEU A 79 8.46 -0.59 -0.09
CA LEU A 79 7.52 0.47 -0.42
C LEU A 79 6.24 -0.13 -0.98
N LEU A 80 5.12 0.44 -0.56
CA LEU A 80 3.78 0.13 -1.05
C LEU A 80 3.20 1.37 -1.72
N CYS A 81 2.52 1.18 -2.84
CA CYS A 81 1.72 2.21 -3.50
C CYS A 81 0.34 1.64 -3.84
N GLY A 82 -0.71 2.40 -3.58
CA GLY A 82 -2.08 1.95 -3.83
C GLY A 82 -3.11 3.06 -3.65
N ASN A 83 -4.37 2.66 -3.52
CA ASN A 83 -5.49 3.58 -3.30
C ASN A 83 -6.14 3.37 -1.94
N LEU A 84 -6.54 4.47 -1.32
CA LEU A 84 -7.54 4.50 -0.26
C LEU A 84 -8.90 4.81 -0.87
N PHE A 85 -9.92 4.07 -0.48
CA PHE A 85 -11.30 4.27 -0.94
C PHE A 85 -12.06 5.23 -0.02
N ASP A 86 -13.17 5.75 -0.54
CA ASP A 86 -14.10 6.64 0.18
C ASP A 86 -14.44 6.15 1.60
N LYS A 87 -14.22 7.01 2.58
CA LYS A 87 -14.42 6.76 4.02
C LYS A 87 -13.57 5.61 4.60
N GLU A 88 -12.46 5.33 3.98
CA GLU A 88 -11.51 4.35 4.50
C GLU A 88 -10.65 4.97 5.60
N ASN A 89 -10.46 4.21 6.68
CA ASN A 89 -9.48 4.47 7.72
C ASN A 89 -8.60 3.23 7.81
N ALA A 90 -7.44 3.29 7.17
CA ALA A 90 -6.50 2.18 7.20
C ALA A 90 -5.34 2.49 8.14
N ASP A 91 -5.05 1.56 9.04
CA ASP A 91 -3.85 1.63 9.87
C ASP A 91 -2.67 1.05 9.13
N PHE A 92 -1.67 1.89 8.90
CA PHE A 92 -0.44 1.52 8.22
C PHE A 92 0.68 1.08 9.17
N ASP A 93 0.50 1.17 10.48
CA ASP A 93 1.45 0.61 11.44
C ASP A 93 1.00 -0.79 11.89
N PHE A 94 1.64 -1.83 11.35
CA PHE A 94 1.37 -3.23 11.74
C PHE A 94 1.88 -3.58 13.14
N GLY A 95 2.61 -2.66 13.79
CA GLY A 95 3.13 -2.82 15.14
C GLY A 95 2.13 -2.39 16.21
N PRO A 96 2.61 -2.06 17.42
CA PRO A 96 1.75 -1.61 18.52
C PRO A 96 1.38 -0.12 18.42
N GLY A 97 1.89 0.61 17.42
CA GLY A 97 1.54 1.99 17.13
C GLY A 97 0.23 2.10 16.38
N GLU A 98 -0.11 3.30 15.96
CA GLU A 98 -1.25 3.59 15.12
C GLU A 98 -0.85 4.69 14.12
N GLN A 99 -1.02 4.42 12.84
CA GLN A 99 -0.81 5.38 11.76
C GLN A 99 -1.95 5.32 10.76
N ILE A 100 -3.01 6.03 11.09
CA ILE A 100 -4.21 6.08 10.27
C ILE A 100 -4.02 7.06 9.10
N LEU A 101 -4.25 6.56 7.89
CA LEU A 101 -4.54 7.38 6.73
C LEU A 101 -6.02 7.23 6.39
N ASP A 102 -6.70 8.34 6.27
CA ASP A 102 -8.12 8.42 5.95
C ASP A 102 -8.33 8.98 4.54
N ALA A 103 -9.21 8.37 3.77
CA ALA A 103 -9.79 8.99 2.59
C ALA A 103 -11.20 9.43 2.93
N GLU A 104 -11.43 10.73 3.08
CA GLU A 104 -12.77 11.22 3.43
C GLU A 104 -13.76 11.02 2.29
N ARG A 105 -13.31 11.16 1.05
CA ARG A 105 -14.14 11.08 -0.16
C ARG A 105 -13.29 10.78 -1.40
N GLY A 106 -13.83 9.95 -2.28
CA GLY A 106 -13.17 9.61 -3.54
C GLY A 106 -12.11 8.53 -3.39
N TYR A 107 -11.10 8.59 -4.23
CA TYR A 107 -9.95 7.68 -4.18
C TYR A 107 -8.68 8.48 -4.04
N ASP A 108 -8.01 8.32 -2.90
CA ASP A 108 -6.71 8.93 -2.64
C ASP A 108 -5.60 7.95 -2.96
N LEU A 109 -4.48 8.46 -3.46
CA LEU A 109 -3.24 7.72 -3.57
C LEU A 109 -2.58 7.63 -2.20
N PHE A 110 -2.05 6.48 -1.82
CA PHE A 110 -1.09 6.40 -0.71
C PHE A 110 0.24 5.83 -1.16
N ILE A 111 1.29 6.21 -0.45
CA ILE A 111 2.58 5.54 -0.47
C ILE A 111 3.01 5.31 0.98
N ALA A 112 3.45 4.08 1.29
CA ALA A 112 3.92 3.70 2.60
C ALA A 112 5.27 2.99 2.52
N LYS A 113 6.12 3.18 3.53
CA LYS A 113 7.44 2.58 3.61
C LYS A 113 7.62 1.84 4.92
N TYR A 114 8.18 0.65 4.83
CA TYR A 114 8.49 -0.24 5.94
C TYR A 114 9.94 -0.69 5.86
N ASN A 115 10.56 -0.98 6.99
CA ASN A 115 11.84 -1.66 6.94
C ASN A 115 11.68 -3.14 6.54
N ASN A 116 12.79 -3.83 6.38
CA ASN A 116 12.81 -5.24 5.93
C ASN A 116 12.10 -6.21 6.92
N ASN A 117 11.88 -5.81 8.17
CA ASN A 117 11.15 -6.59 9.18
C ASN A 117 9.64 -6.31 9.18
N GLY A 118 9.17 -5.36 8.38
CA GLY A 118 7.77 -4.94 8.38
C GLY A 118 7.45 -3.81 9.38
N ASP A 119 8.47 -3.24 10.05
CA ASP A 119 8.25 -2.11 10.95
C ASP A 119 7.96 -0.84 10.14
N TYR A 120 6.97 -0.09 10.54
CA TYR A 120 6.56 1.16 9.93
C TYR A 120 7.66 2.22 9.96
N LEU A 121 7.89 2.89 8.83
CA LEU A 121 8.80 4.02 8.74
C LEU A 121 8.05 5.32 8.49
N TRP A 122 7.22 5.36 7.45
CA TRP A 122 6.35 6.49 7.12
C TRP A 122 5.27 6.07 6.12
N ALA A 123 4.18 6.82 6.10
CA ALA A 123 3.19 6.79 5.04
C ALA A 123 2.64 8.19 4.79
N PHE A 124 2.23 8.46 3.56
CA PHE A 124 1.50 9.66 3.21
C PHE A 124 0.42 9.37 2.20
N LYS A 125 -0.52 10.28 2.05
CA LYS A 125 -1.52 10.25 1.00
C LYS A 125 -1.45 11.51 0.13
N ALA A 126 -1.79 11.35 -1.14
CA ALA A 126 -2.13 12.45 -2.03
C ALA A 126 -3.60 12.31 -2.44
N GLY A 127 -4.33 13.41 -2.36
CA GLY A 127 -5.76 13.40 -2.61
C GLY A 127 -6.41 14.71 -2.22
N ASN A 128 -7.72 14.76 -2.31
CA ASN A 128 -8.51 15.86 -1.77
C ASN A 128 -9.84 15.32 -1.23
N ASN A 129 -10.51 16.14 -0.41
CA ASN A 129 -11.76 15.77 0.23
C ASN A 129 -12.99 15.98 -0.70
N SER A 130 -12.86 15.68 -2.01
CA SER A 130 -13.92 15.82 -3.00
C SER A 130 -14.34 14.47 -3.58
N PHE A 131 -15.63 14.21 -3.61
CA PHE A 131 -16.20 13.00 -4.24
C PHE A 131 -15.91 12.86 -5.74
N ASN A 132 -15.51 13.96 -6.38
CA ASN A 132 -15.35 14.01 -7.82
C ASN A 132 -13.89 13.81 -8.24
N VAL A 133 -12.99 13.52 -7.30
CA VAL A 133 -11.58 13.28 -7.60
C VAL A 133 -11.21 11.84 -7.30
N ASN A 134 -10.60 11.20 -8.27
CA ASN A 134 -10.08 9.85 -8.12
C ASN A 134 -8.65 9.79 -8.63
N LEU A 135 -7.76 9.39 -7.75
CA LEU A 135 -6.36 9.07 -8.07
C LEU A 135 -6.23 7.57 -8.23
N LYS A 136 -5.75 7.13 -9.38
CA LYS A 136 -5.52 5.70 -9.65
C LYS A 136 -4.07 5.52 -10.08
N PRO A 137 -3.19 5.05 -9.18
CA PRO A 137 -1.86 4.66 -9.58
C PRO A 137 -1.94 3.48 -10.55
N ALA A 138 -1.10 3.51 -11.58
CA ALA A 138 -1.01 2.46 -12.59
C ALA A 138 0.29 1.69 -12.45
N ASP A 139 1.34 2.37 -12.04
CA ASP A 139 2.66 1.78 -11.83
C ASP A 139 3.50 2.71 -10.93
N PHE A 140 4.46 2.15 -10.19
CA PHE A 140 5.45 2.94 -9.49
C PHE A 140 6.80 2.22 -9.49
N SER A 141 7.86 2.98 -9.31
CA SER A 141 9.22 2.47 -9.32
C SER A 141 10.11 3.36 -8.45
N ILE A 142 11.29 2.85 -8.11
CA ILE A 142 12.30 3.54 -7.31
C ILE A 142 13.56 3.65 -8.16
N ASP A 143 14.10 4.85 -8.32
CA ASP A 143 15.35 5.06 -9.04
C ASP A 143 16.60 4.76 -8.20
N GLU A 144 17.78 4.94 -8.82
CA GLU A 144 19.05 4.69 -8.16
C GLU A 144 19.35 5.65 -7.00
N GLU A 145 18.71 6.77 -6.88
CA GLU A 145 18.81 7.75 -5.80
C GLU A 145 17.73 7.59 -4.74
N ASN A 146 16.89 6.51 -4.80
CA ASN A 146 15.71 6.27 -3.98
C ASN A 146 14.59 7.31 -4.17
N ASN A 147 14.54 7.98 -5.32
CA ASN A 147 13.38 8.77 -5.67
C ASN A 147 12.23 7.85 -6.08
N ILE A 148 11.04 8.17 -5.62
CA ILE A 148 9.82 7.43 -5.96
C ILE A 148 9.21 8.05 -7.20
N ILE A 149 8.99 7.23 -8.22
CA ILE A 149 8.35 7.62 -9.48
C ILE A 149 7.03 6.89 -9.55
N CYS A 150 5.93 7.64 -9.53
CA CYS A 150 4.58 7.07 -9.64
C CYS A 150 3.91 7.58 -10.91
N THR A 151 3.25 6.68 -11.63
CA THR A 151 2.41 7.00 -12.78
C THR A 151 0.99 6.59 -12.53
N GLY A 152 0.05 7.32 -13.14
CA GLY A 152 -1.35 7.01 -12.93
C GLY A 152 -2.27 7.99 -13.64
N SER A 153 -3.53 7.96 -13.27
CA SER A 153 -4.54 8.88 -13.78
C SER A 153 -5.18 9.66 -12.64
N ILE A 154 -5.47 10.92 -12.95
CA ILE A 154 -6.29 11.80 -12.11
C ILE A 154 -7.59 12.04 -12.87
N SER A 155 -8.72 11.86 -12.22
CA SER A 155 -10.02 12.23 -12.78
C SER A 155 -10.80 13.05 -11.74
N GLY A 156 -11.53 14.07 -12.22
CA GLY A 156 -12.30 14.98 -11.38
C GLY A 156 -11.94 16.44 -11.64
N PRO A 157 -12.83 17.39 -11.34
CA PRO A 157 -12.65 18.81 -11.68
C PRO A 157 -11.79 19.57 -10.64
N GLU A 158 -11.54 18.97 -9.48
CA GLU A 158 -10.91 19.65 -8.37
C GLU A 158 -9.38 19.44 -8.39
N PRO A 159 -8.60 20.43 -7.92
CA PRO A 159 -7.16 20.27 -7.80
C PRO A 159 -6.79 19.27 -6.69
N VAL A 160 -5.66 18.61 -6.88
CA VAL A 160 -5.08 17.65 -5.94
C VAL A 160 -3.72 18.13 -5.50
N ASP A 161 -3.46 18.06 -4.21
CA ASP A 161 -2.14 18.31 -3.64
C ASP A 161 -1.29 17.05 -3.68
N PHE A 162 -0.12 17.17 -4.31
CA PHE A 162 0.87 16.09 -4.40
C PHE A 162 2.09 16.29 -3.50
N ASP A 163 2.14 17.39 -2.73
CA ASP A 163 3.23 17.62 -1.79
C ASP A 163 2.83 17.09 -0.40
N PRO A 164 3.50 16.05 0.14
CA PRO A 164 3.19 15.53 1.47
C PRO A 164 3.65 16.47 2.60
N SER A 165 4.30 17.58 2.27
CA SER A 165 4.73 18.59 3.24
C SER A 165 3.63 19.63 3.50
N ALA A 166 3.95 20.65 4.28
CA ALA A 166 3.03 21.77 4.50
C ALA A 166 2.98 22.78 3.32
N VAL A 167 3.74 22.54 2.26
CA VAL A 167 3.75 23.37 1.04
C VAL A 167 2.88 22.68 0.00
N GLU A 168 1.84 23.36 -0.47
CA GLU A 168 0.93 22.78 -1.47
C GLU A 168 1.55 22.77 -2.87
N PHE A 169 1.45 21.62 -3.56
CA PHE A 169 1.73 21.49 -4.99
C PHE A 169 0.49 20.97 -5.71
N MET A 170 -0.35 21.91 -6.11
CA MET A 170 -1.68 21.62 -6.68
C MET A 170 -1.61 21.31 -8.17
N LEU A 171 -2.13 20.15 -8.56
CA LEU A 171 -2.40 19.80 -9.96
C LEU A 171 -3.90 19.75 -10.21
N THR A 172 -4.34 20.43 -11.26
CA THR A 172 -5.74 20.41 -11.70
C THR A 172 -5.85 19.62 -13.01
N PRO A 173 -6.69 18.58 -13.09
CA PRO A 173 -6.92 17.88 -14.34
C PRO A 173 -7.51 18.82 -15.40
N ASN A 174 -6.97 18.77 -16.61
CA ASN A 174 -7.54 19.49 -17.76
C ASN A 174 -8.53 18.56 -18.46
N TYR A 175 -9.79 18.97 -18.54
CA TYR A 175 -10.79 18.33 -19.38
C TYR A 175 -10.85 19.10 -20.70
N GLU A 176 -10.38 18.51 -21.78
CA GLU A 176 -10.71 18.94 -23.15
C GLU A 176 -11.84 18.10 -23.71
#